data_6e1a3832ed790738ea5225c4d5a4a4e8
#
_entry.id   6e1a3832ed790738ea5225c4d5a4a4e8
#
_cell.length_a   1.000
_cell.length_b   1.000
_cell.length_c   1.000
_cell.angle_alpha   90.00
_cell.angle_beta   90.00
_cell.angle_gamma   90.00
#
_symmetry.space_group_name_H-M   'P 1'
#
loop_
_entity.id
_entity.type
_entity.pdbx_description
1 polymer ?
#
loop_
_entity_poly.entity_id
_entity_poly.type
_entity_poly.pdbx_seq_one_letter_code
_entity_poly.pdbx_strand_id
1 'polypeptide(L)'
;MDKIEVTDAMRARILRNVSAAAPKKTPVRRYALLAACLAVVLLGAVCVPKLMDPAPQGEQVAIANGMIEVADAAALADAVGFPAAEAAELPFDVEETTYTSYWGELAEICYAGGGQIADLRTAAGTEDNSGDYTDYPAVTELTVGTVTAELRGEAAERYTLAVWTDGQYAYSLRLSDGQSTEVWQRLLAGVRTEG
;
A
#
# COMPACT_ATOMS: atom_id res chain seq x y z
N MET A 1 1.30 -41.08 -36.52
CA MET A 1 1.30 -41.00 -35.06
C MET A 1 0.66 -42.27 -34.53
N ASP A 2 1.49 -43.25 -34.17
CA ASP A 2 1.02 -44.54 -33.70
C ASP A 2 0.53 -44.42 -32.26
N LYS A 3 -0.73 -44.76 -32.04
CA LYS A 3 -1.33 -44.84 -30.70
C LYS A 3 -0.75 -46.10 -30.01
N ILE A 4 -0.01 -45.90 -28.93
CA ILE A 4 0.45 -46.98 -28.07
C ILE A 4 -0.76 -47.47 -27.27
N GLU A 5 -1.30 -48.64 -27.60
CA GLU A 5 -2.34 -49.31 -26.82
C GLU A 5 -1.69 -50.14 -25.69
N VAL A 6 -2.09 -49.80 -24.46
CA VAL A 6 -1.66 -50.53 -23.27
C VAL A 6 -2.49 -51.80 -23.14
N THR A 7 -1.88 -52.95 -23.39
CA THR A 7 -2.52 -54.28 -23.32
C THR A 7 -2.81 -54.69 -21.87
N ASP A 8 -3.87 -55.46 -21.64
CA ASP A 8 -4.26 -55.97 -20.31
C ASP A 8 -3.17 -56.77 -19.61
N ALA A 9 -2.29 -57.43 -20.37
CA ALA A 9 -1.12 -58.11 -19.85
C ALA A 9 -0.08 -57.16 -19.23
N MET A 10 0.08 -55.95 -19.78
CA MET A 10 0.92 -54.87 -19.18
C MET A 10 0.32 -54.34 -17.89
N ARG A 11 -0.98 -54.14 -17.84
CA ARG A 11 -1.68 -53.68 -16.61
C ARG A 11 -1.57 -54.71 -15.49
N ALA A 12 -1.76 -56.01 -15.80
CA ALA A 12 -1.66 -57.06 -14.80
C ALA A 12 -0.24 -57.20 -14.25
N ARG A 13 0.79 -56.96 -15.07
CA ARG A 13 2.20 -57.00 -14.66
C ARG A 13 2.56 -55.84 -13.74
N ILE A 14 2.05 -54.62 -14.01
CA ILE A 14 2.25 -53.43 -13.18
C ILE A 14 1.57 -53.61 -11.83
N LEU A 15 0.32 -54.09 -11.79
CA LEU A 15 -0.43 -54.31 -10.55
C LEU A 15 0.23 -55.38 -9.65
N ARG A 16 0.83 -56.44 -10.23
CA ARG A 16 1.55 -57.47 -9.49
C ARG A 16 2.83 -56.94 -8.85
N ASN A 17 3.55 -56.08 -9.55
CA ASN A 17 4.77 -55.45 -9.02
C ASN A 17 4.50 -54.43 -7.94
N VAL A 18 3.39 -53.68 -8.02
CA VAL A 18 2.98 -52.70 -6.99
C VAL A 18 2.52 -53.37 -5.70
N SER A 19 1.80 -54.51 -5.81
CA SER A 19 1.36 -55.28 -4.63
C SER A 19 2.47 -56.01 -3.91
N ALA A 20 3.57 -56.39 -4.63
CA ALA A 20 4.75 -57.03 -4.04
C ALA A 20 5.68 -56.05 -3.28
N ALA A 21 5.53 -54.75 -3.50
CA ALA A 21 6.37 -53.71 -2.92
C ALA A 21 5.80 -53.09 -1.62
N ALA A 22 4.70 -53.63 -1.07
CA ALA A 22 4.12 -53.11 0.19
C ALA A 22 5.04 -53.43 1.39
N PRO A 23 5.59 -52.45 2.11
CA PRO A 23 6.48 -52.71 3.23
C PRO A 23 5.73 -53.35 4.40
N LYS A 24 6.26 -54.44 4.96
CA LYS A 24 5.74 -55.07 6.18
C LYS A 24 5.83 -54.08 7.34
N LYS A 25 4.69 -53.68 7.90
CA LYS A 25 4.60 -52.77 9.04
C LYS A 25 5.13 -53.44 10.31
N THR A 26 6.32 -53.07 10.75
CA THR A 26 6.87 -53.50 12.04
C THR A 26 6.30 -52.58 13.18
N PRO A 27 5.97 -53.11 14.37
CA PRO A 27 5.33 -52.33 15.45
C PRO A 27 6.23 -51.22 15.98
N VAL A 28 7.54 -51.28 15.80
CA VAL A 28 8.52 -50.24 16.23
C VAL A 28 8.25 -48.87 15.56
N ARG A 29 7.62 -48.82 14.36
CA ARG A 29 7.26 -47.55 13.71
C ARG A 29 6.19 -46.72 14.44
N ARG A 30 5.34 -47.35 15.26
CA ARG A 30 4.30 -46.63 16.04
C ARG A 30 4.90 -45.80 17.18
N TYR A 31 5.96 -46.30 17.80
CA TYR A 31 6.66 -45.60 18.89
C TYR A 31 7.59 -44.48 18.32
N ALA A 32 8.17 -44.68 17.15
CA ALA A 32 8.97 -43.66 16.47
C ALA A 32 8.12 -42.45 16.03
N LEU A 33 6.88 -42.66 15.58
CA LEU A 33 5.93 -41.58 15.25
C LEU A 33 5.51 -40.80 16.49
N LEU A 34 5.24 -41.46 17.62
CA LEU A 34 4.89 -40.81 18.87
C LEU A 34 6.08 -40.01 19.46
N ALA A 35 7.31 -40.51 19.35
CA ALA A 35 8.50 -39.79 19.77
C ALA A 35 8.78 -38.55 18.90
N ALA A 36 8.53 -38.62 17.58
CA ALA A 36 8.66 -37.47 16.67
C ALA A 36 7.64 -36.38 16.95
N CYS A 37 6.38 -36.74 17.24
CA CYS A 37 5.34 -35.78 17.63
C CYS A 37 5.65 -35.08 18.96
N LEU A 38 6.21 -35.81 19.94
CA LEU A 38 6.60 -35.23 21.25
C LEU A 38 7.80 -34.29 21.11
N ALA A 39 8.76 -34.61 20.23
CA ALA A 39 9.90 -33.74 19.95
C ALA A 39 9.48 -32.45 19.24
N VAL A 40 8.50 -32.50 18.33
CA VAL A 40 7.94 -31.31 17.65
C VAL A 40 7.18 -30.43 18.64
N VAL A 41 6.41 -31.02 19.56
CA VAL A 41 5.69 -30.26 20.59
C VAL A 41 6.65 -29.59 21.59
N LEU A 42 7.73 -30.29 22.00
CA LEU A 42 8.73 -29.72 22.92
C LEU A 42 9.59 -28.65 22.23
N LEU A 43 9.96 -28.81 20.97
CA LEU A 43 10.64 -27.78 20.18
C LEU A 43 9.72 -26.59 19.91
N GLY A 44 8.43 -26.82 19.64
CA GLY A 44 7.42 -25.76 19.51
C GLY A 44 7.24 -24.96 20.80
N ALA A 45 7.20 -25.60 21.97
CA ALA A 45 7.04 -24.93 23.25
C ALA A 45 8.25 -24.06 23.66
N VAL A 46 9.44 -24.33 23.13
CA VAL A 46 10.66 -23.55 23.41
C VAL A 46 10.87 -22.43 22.38
N CYS A 47 10.42 -22.63 21.13
CA CYS A 47 10.59 -21.65 20.05
C CYS A 47 9.44 -20.64 19.91
N VAL A 48 8.21 -21.02 20.33
CA VAL A 48 7.03 -20.13 20.24
C VAL A 48 7.16 -18.85 21.09
N PRO A 49 7.74 -18.85 22.31
CA PRO A 49 7.92 -17.61 23.06
C PRO A 49 8.91 -16.64 22.42
N LYS A 50 9.85 -17.11 21.60
CA LYS A 50 10.81 -16.25 20.88
C LYS A 50 10.29 -15.69 19.55
N LEU A 51 9.22 -16.30 19.02
CA LEU A 51 8.51 -15.83 17.80
C LEU A 51 7.31 -14.92 18.14
N MET A 52 6.98 -14.79 19.42
CA MET A 52 5.90 -13.93 19.93
C MET A 52 6.43 -12.73 20.74
N ASP A 53 7.64 -12.25 20.49
CA ASP A 53 7.96 -10.90 20.87
C ASP A 53 7.01 -9.99 20.10
N PRO A 54 6.22 -9.12 20.78
CA PRO A 54 5.42 -8.13 20.06
C PRO A 54 6.39 -7.33 19.22
N ALA A 55 6.13 -7.28 17.90
CA ALA A 55 6.87 -6.42 17.00
C ALA A 55 6.92 -5.02 17.62
N PRO A 56 8.08 -4.34 17.64
CA PRO A 56 8.15 -2.97 18.09
C PRO A 56 7.13 -2.17 17.28
N GLN A 57 6.20 -1.53 17.97
CA GLN A 57 5.22 -0.64 17.35
C GLN A 57 6.02 0.49 16.68
N GLY A 58 5.98 0.55 15.36
CA GLY A 58 6.69 1.54 14.57
C GLY A 58 7.70 0.99 13.57
N GLU A 59 7.68 -0.30 13.25
CA GLU A 59 8.55 -0.83 12.19
C GLU A 59 8.07 -0.29 10.83
N GLN A 60 8.88 0.61 10.25
CA GLN A 60 8.70 1.09 8.87
C GLN A 60 8.70 -0.11 7.93
N VAL A 61 7.60 -0.33 7.22
CA VAL A 61 7.53 -1.35 6.17
C VAL A 61 8.24 -0.79 4.93
N ALA A 62 9.54 -1.06 4.80
CA ALA A 62 10.27 -0.71 3.59
C ALA A 62 9.80 -1.60 2.44
N ILE A 63 9.07 -1.04 1.49
CA ILE A 63 8.71 -1.70 0.23
C ILE A 63 9.93 -1.61 -0.70
N ALA A 64 10.21 -2.67 -1.46
CA ALA A 64 11.45 -2.89 -2.23
C ALA A 64 11.83 -1.82 -3.29
N ASN A 65 11.09 -0.74 -3.41
CA ASN A 65 11.22 0.34 -4.39
C ASN A 65 11.34 1.76 -3.79
N GLY A 66 11.84 1.90 -2.56
CA GLY A 66 12.06 3.21 -1.93
C GLY A 66 10.79 3.86 -1.35
N MET A 67 9.69 3.14 -1.29
CA MET A 67 8.46 3.56 -0.61
C MET A 67 8.50 3.08 0.83
N ILE A 68 8.25 3.99 1.77
CA ILE A 68 8.20 3.69 3.21
C ILE A 68 6.87 4.21 3.74
N GLU A 69 6.05 3.33 4.26
CA GLU A 69 4.84 3.69 4.99
C GLU A 69 5.19 3.97 6.46
N VAL A 70 4.66 5.06 7.01
CA VAL A 70 4.94 5.54 8.37
C VAL A 70 3.65 5.75 9.14
N ALA A 71 3.74 5.97 10.46
CA ALA A 71 2.58 5.92 11.34
C ALA A 71 1.71 7.18 11.29
N ASP A 72 2.30 8.36 11.02
CA ASP A 72 1.62 9.66 11.10
C ASP A 72 2.38 10.75 10.32
N ALA A 73 1.83 11.96 10.28
CA ALA A 73 2.40 13.11 9.57
C ALA A 73 3.76 13.53 10.15
N ALA A 74 3.99 13.40 11.45
CA ALA A 74 5.27 13.74 12.07
C ALA A 74 6.37 12.77 11.62
N ALA A 75 6.08 11.46 11.64
CA ALA A 75 6.99 10.44 11.13
C ALA A 75 7.22 10.58 9.62
N LEU A 76 6.21 11.06 8.85
CA LEU A 76 6.36 11.36 7.43
C LEU A 76 7.31 12.53 7.22
N ALA A 77 7.15 13.62 7.97
CA ALA A 77 8.04 14.79 7.92
C ALA A 77 9.49 14.41 8.28
N ASP A 78 9.67 13.57 9.30
CA ASP A 78 11.00 13.03 9.66
C ASP A 78 11.61 12.19 8.53
N ALA A 79 10.79 11.37 7.84
CA ALA A 79 11.26 10.49 6.77
C ALA A 79 11.66 11.25 5.50
N VAL A 80 11.03 12.40 5.19
CA VAL A 80 11.34 13.23 4.01
C VAL A 80 12.26 14.41 4.33
N GLY A 81 12.38 14.78 5.60
CA GLY A 81 13.24 15.89 6.06
C GLY A 81 12.65 17.30 5.85
N PHE A 82 11.34 17.40 5.61
CA PHE A 82 10.60 18.66 5.49
C PHE A 82 9.14 18.49 5.97
N PRO A 83 8.42 19.61 6.28
CA PRO A 83 7.04 19.54 6.72
C PRO A 83 6.14 18.94 5.65
N ALA A 84 5.34 17.92 6.00
CA ALA A 84 4.29 17.40 5.14
C ALA A 84 3.00 18.20 5.33
N ALA A 85 2.32 18.52 4.22
CA ALA A 85 1.03 19.19 4.29
C ALA A 85 -0.07 18.19 4.66
N GLU A 86 -1.04 18.63 5.47
CA GLU A 86 -2.24 17.88 5.83
C GLU A 86 -3.50 18.62 5.38
N ALA A 87 -4.53 17.87 4.98
CA ALA A 87 -5.84 18.41 4.65
C ALA A 87 -6.72 18.41 5.91
N ALA A 88 -7.12 19.59 6.41
CA ALA A 88 -7.99 19.69 7.58
C ALA A 88 -9.45 19.35 7.28
N GLU A 89 -9.89 19.53 6.02
CA GLU A 89 -11.25 19.22 5.57
C GLU A 89 -11.18 18.53 4.22
N LEU A 90 -12.03 17.53 4.03
CA LEU A 90 -12.22 16.82 2.75
C LEU A 90 -13.72 16.76 2.43
N PRO A 91 -14.12 16.57 1.15
CA PRO A 91 -15.51 16.53 0.75
C PRO A 91 -16.23 15.21 1.11
N PHE A 92 -15.58 14.37 1.94
CA PHE A 92 -16.09 13.08 2.42
C PHE A 92 -15.58 12.78 3.83
N ASP A 93 -16.26 11.87 4.53
CA ASP A 93 -15.83 11.40 5.85
C ASP A 93 -14.63 10.44 5.68
N VAL A 94 -13.51 10.77 6.32
CA VAL A 94 -12.28 9.97 6.27
C VAL A 94 -12.40 8.76 7.19
N GLU A 95 -12.22 7.57 6.67
CA GLU A 95 -12.23 6.29 7.40
C GLU A 95 -10.81 5.75 7.61
N GLU A 96 -9.91 6.03 6.66
CA GLU A 96 -8.52 5.58 6.67
C GLU A 96 -7.59 6.67 6.18
N THR A 97 -6.41 6.77 6.80
CA THR A 97 -5.33 7.67 6.37
C THR A 97 -4.02 6.90 6.31
N THR A 98 -3.33 6.98 5.18
CA THR A 98 -2.03 6.33 4.96
C THR A 98 -0.97 7.39 4.69
N TYR A 99 0.20 7.25 5.29
CA TYR A 99 1.33 8.17 5.18
C TYR A 99 2.50 7.47 4.50
N THR A 100 2.92 7.94 3.34
CA THR A 100 3.97 7.30 2.53
C THR A 100 5.06 8.28 2.15
N SER A 101 6.30 7.93 2.46
CA SER A 101 7.50 8.60 1.93
C SER A 101 7.98 7.85 0.69
N TYR A 102 8.19 8.57 -0.41
CA TYR A 102 8.80 8.05 -1.63
C TYR A 102 10.23 8.55 -1.72
N TRP A 103 11.21 7.65 -1.58
CA TRP A 103 12.67 7.90 -1.65
C TRP A 103 13.18 8.99 -0.71
N GLY A 104 12.41 9.42 0.29
CA GLY A 104 12.75 10.55 1.14
C GLY A 104 12.62 11.92 0.45
N GLU A 105 12.00 11.98 -0.74
CA GLU A 105 11.90 13.18 -1.57
C GLU A 105 10.47 13.67 -1.77
N LEU A 106 9.48 12.78 -1.63
CA LEU A 106 8.07 13.07 -1.79
C LEU A 106 7.30 12.50 -0.59
N ALA A 107 6.54 13.35 0.08
CA ALA A 107 5.55 12.98 1.08
C ALA A 107 4.18 12.82 0.42
N GLU A 108 3.48 11.73 0.71
CA GLU A 108 2.09 11.51 0.28
C GLU A 108 1.24 11.13 1.49
N ILE A 109 0.11 11.80 1.63
CA ILE A 109 -0.94 11.40 2.56
C ILE A 109 -2.17 11.04 1.73
N CYS A 110 -2.57 9.77 1.80
CA CYS A 110 -3.76 9.26 1.16
C CYS A 110 -4.88 9.16 2.19
N TYR A 111 -6.00 9.79 1.91
CA TYR A 111 -7.22 9.74 2.70
C TYR A 111 -8.27 8.94 1.95
N ALA A 112 -8.90 7.98 2.60
CA ALA A 112 -9.94 7.15 2.01
C ALA A 112 -11.19 7.11 2.89
N GLY A 113 -12.37 7.08 2.27
CA GLY A 113 -13.63 6.94 2.98
C GLY A 113 -14.84 6.98 2.04
N GLY A 114 -15.86 6.17 2.31
CA GLY A 114 -17.08 6.12 1.50
C GLY A 114 -16.86 5.77 0.03
N GLY A 115 -15.75 5.07 -0.31
CA GLY A 115 -15.35 4.78 -1.68
C GLY A 115 -14.70 5.95 -2.43
N GLN A 116 -14.41 7.06 -1.73
CA GLN A 116 -13.67 8.22 -2.25
C GLN A 116 -12.23 8.21 -1.76
N ILE A 117 -11.33 8.84 -2.53
CA ILE A 117 -9.90 8.95 -2.23
C ILE A 117 -9.46 10.39 -2.47
N ALA A 118 -8.57 10.86 -1.59
CA ALA A 118 -7.83 12.11 -1.75
C ALA A 118 -6.34 11.86 -1.49
N ASP A 119 -5.49 12.23 -2.45
CA ASP A 119 -4.03 12.11 -2.34
C ASP A 119 -3.43 13.51 -2.25
N LEU A 120 -2.86 13.84 -1.10
CA LEU A 120 -2.14 15.09 -0.88
C LEU A 120 -0.65 14.83 -0.88
N ARG A 121 0.08 15.49 -1.79
CA ARG A 121 1.52 15.37 -1.95
C ARG A 121 2.25 16.64 -1.62
N THR A 122 3.42 16.50 -1.01
CA THR A 122 4.37 17.59 -0.75
C THR A 122 5.77 17.15 -1.18
N ALA A 123 6.47 18.01 -1.90
CA ALA A 123 7.86 17.80 -2.29
C ALA A 123 8.66 19.11 -2.18
N ALA A 124 9.98 19.03 -1.97
CA ALA A 124 10.84 20.19 -2.04
C ALA A 124 10.94 20.71 -3.49
N GLY A 125 10.98 22.04 -3.66
CA GLY A 125 11.01 22.69 -4.98
C GLY A 125 9.67 23.23 -5.42
N THR A 126 9.54 23.55 -6.70
CA THR A 126 8.37 24.24 -7.27
C THR A 126 7.75 23.50 -8.46
N GLU A 127 8.32 22.35 -8.83
CA GLU A 127 7.85 21.55 -9.96
C GLU A 127 6.58 20.76 -9.60
N ASP A 128 5.74 20.52 -10.57
CA ASP A 128 4.52 19.71 -10.41
C ASP A 128 4.87 18.29 -9.90
N ASN A 129 4.43 17.98 -8.69
CA ASN A 129 4.67 16.69 -8.01
C ASN A 129 3.46 15.75 -8.06
N SER A 130 2.40 16.10 -8.80
CA SER A 130 1.16 15.30 -8.86
C SER A 130 1.36 13.90 -9.47
N GLY A 131 2.38 13.76 -10.32
CA GLY A 131 2.57 12.53 -11.11
C GLY A 131 1.44 12.28 -12.10
N ASP A 132 0.63 13.29 -12.40
CA ASP A 132 -0.48 13.23 -13.33
C ASP A 132 -0.11 13.93 -14.64
N TYR A 133 -0.06 13.15 -15.71
CA TYR A 133 0.28 13.61 -17.05
C TYR A 133 -0.96 13.65 -17.98
N THR A 134 -2.16 13.66 -17.40
CA THR A 134 -3.41 13.75 -18.13
C THR A 134 -3.54 15.12 -18.78
N ASP A 135 -3.93 15.15 -20.06
CA ASP A 135 -4.28 16.39 -20.75
C ASP A 135 -5.73 16.75 -20.41
N TYR A 136 -5.87 17.61 -19.41
CA TYR A 136 -7.18 18.01 -18.91
C TYR A 136 -7.83 19.07 -19.79
N PRO A 137 -9.09 18.87 -20.25
CA PRO A 137 -9.78 19.83 -21.08
C PRO A 137 -10.23 21.10 -20.33
N ALA A 138 -10.31 21.06 -19.00
CA ALA A 138 -10.64 22.19 -18.16
C ALA A 138 -9.51 22.49 -17.20
N VAL A 139 -8.89 23.67 -17.35
CA VAL A 139 -7.84 24.17 -16.47
C VAL A 139 -8.22 25.59 -16.06
N THR A 140 -8.07 25.93 -14.78
CA THR A 140 -8.30 27.29 -14.26
C THR A 140 -7.39 27.58 -13.08
N GLU A 141 -7.14 28.87 -12.80
CA GLU A 141 -6.45 29.29 -11.59
C GLU A 141 -7.45 29.67 -10.51
N LEU A 142 -7.14 29.29 -9.25
CA LEU A 142 -7.90 29.65 -8.07
C LEU A 142 -6.96 30.21 -7.02
N THR A 143 -7.21 31.48 -6.59
CA THR A 143 -6.43 32.11 -5.53
C THR A 143 -7.20 32.08 -4.22
N VAL A 144 -6.57 31.53 -3.17
CA VAL A 144 -7.12 31.45 -1.80
C VAL A 144 -6.09 32.01 -0.83
N GLY A 145 -6.34 33.16 -0.25
CA GLY A 145 -5.35 33.84 0.57
C GLY A 145 -4.10 34.22 -0.22
N THR A 146 -2.96 33.62 0.14
CA THR A 146 -1.67 33.80 -0.54
C THR A 146 -1.34 32.67 -1.52
N VAL A 147 -2.16 31.62 -1.57
CA VAL A 147 -1.96 30.46 -2.43
C VAL A 147 -2.69 30.68 -3.75
N THR A 148 -2.01 30.51 -4.86
CA THR A 148 -2.62 30.39 -6.19
C THR A 148 -2.39 28.97 -6.70
N ALA A 149 -3.48 28.21 -6.88
CA ALA A 149 -3.47 26.85 -7.36
C ALA A 149 -4.02 26.78 -8.79
N GLU A 150 -3.41 25.95 -9.62
CA GLU A 150 -3.97 25.52 -10.89
C GLU A 150 -4.89 24.32 -10.66
N LEU A 151 -6.17 24.46 -11.02
CA LEU A 151 -7.16 23.41 -10.95
C LEU A 151 -7.30 22.75 -12.32
N ARG A 152 -7.29 21.41 -12.37
CA ARG A 152 -7.41 20.60 -13.56
C ARG A 152 -8.57 19.61 -13.43
N GLY A 153 -9.34 19.42 -14.49
CA GLY A 153 -10.48 18.51 -14.48
C GLY A 153 -11.04 18.21 -15.88
N GLU A 154 -12.05 17.35 -15.93
CA GLU A 154 -12.69 16.95 -17.17
C GLU A 154 -13.65 18.02 -17.74
N ALA A 155 -14.16 18.90 -16.88
CA ALA A 155 -15.05 20.00 -17.26
C ALA A 155 -14.96 21.13 -16.22
N ALA A 156 -15.42 22.31 -16.60
CA ALA A 156 -15.59 23.43 -15.67
C ALA A 156 -16.49 22.99 -14.49
N GLU A 157 -16.12 23.42 -13.27
CA GLU A 157 -16.77 23.03 -12.01
C GLU A 157 -16.74 21.50 -11.71
N ARG A 158 -15.80 20.78 -12.35
CA ARG A 158 -15.53 19.34 -12.10
C ARG A 158 -14.02 19.07 -12.11
N TYR A 159 -13.31 19.77 -11.22
CA TYR A 159 -11.86 19.65 -11.08
C TYR A 159 -11.50 18.53 -10.13
N THR A 160 -10.55 17.69 -10.51
CA THR A 160 -10.07 16.53 -9.74
C THR A 160 -8.68 16.72 -9.20
N LEU A 161 -7.93 17.72 -9.67
CA LEU A 161 -6.55 17.96 -9.28
C LEU A 161 -6.32 19.46 -9.07
N ALA A 162 -5.65 19.80 -7.96
CA ALA A 162 -5.06 21.10 -7.72
C ALA A 162 -3.55 20.98 -7.58
N VAL A 163 -2.79 21.88 -8.22
CA VAL A 163 -1.32 21.97 -8.10
C VAL A 163 -0.93 23.38 -7.74
N TRP A 164 -0.06 23.56 -6.75
CA TRP A 164 0.42 24.88 -6.31
C TRP A 164 1.82 24.81 -5.69
N THR A 165 2.41 25.97 -5.43
CA THR A 165 3.68 26.09 -4.70
C THR A 165 3.63 27.32 -3.79
N ASP A 166 4.38 27.29 -2.70
CA ASP A 166 4.66 28.42 -1.83
C ASP A 166 6.03 29.08 -2.13
N GLY A 167 6.75 28.55 -3.15
CA GLY A 167 8.08 28.99 -3.55
C GLY A 167 9.22 28.17 -2.93
N GLN A 168 8.95 27.35 -1.91
CA GLN A 168 9.88 26.41 -1.30
C GLN A 168 9.48 24.97 -1.54
N TYR A 169 8.18 24.69 -1.45
CA TYR A 169 7.59 23.36 -1.64
C TYR A 169 6.54 23.40 -2.74
N ALA A 170 6.44 22.29 -3.44
CA ALA A 170 5.37 21.99 -4.38
C ALA A 170 4.33 21.10 -3.71
N TYR A 171 3.08 21.35 -4.02
CA TYR A 171 1.94 20.63 -3.48
C TYR A 171 1.02 20.18 -4.60
N SER A 172 0.39 19.03 -4.43
CA SER A 172 -0.74 18.61 -5.24
C SER A 172 -1.77 17.90 -4.40
N LEU A 173 -3.05 18.17 -4.65
CA LEU A 173 -4.18 17.47 -4.07
C LEU A 173 -5.03 16.90 -5.19
N ARG A 174 -5.15 15.57 -5.22
CA ARG A 174 -6.01 14.85 -6.15
C ARG A 174 -7.22 14.31 -5.41
N LEU A 175 -8.38 14.37 -6.03
CA LEU A 175 -9.62 13.79 -5.55
C LEU A 175 -10.14 12.77 -6.57
N SER A 176 -10.75 11.68 -6.09
CA SER A 176 -11.42 10.67 -6.95
C SER A 176 -12.61 11.25 -7.70
N ASP A 177 -13.30 12.23 -7.11
CA ASP A 177 -14.48 12.87 -7.69
C ASP A 177 -14.25 14.34 -7.99
N GLY A 178 -14.71 14.79 -9.17
CA GLY A 178 -14.61 16.19 -9.58
C GLY A 178 -15.44 17.12 -8.71
N GLN A 179 -14.80 18.20 -8.22
CA GLN A 179 -15.38 19.19 -7.33
C GLN A 179 -15.45 20.57 -7.99
N SER A 180 -16.40 21.41 -7.50
CA SER A 180 -16.51 22.81 -7.95
C SER A 180 -15.40 23.68 -7.38
N THR A 181 -15.18 24.84 -8.01
CA THR A 181 -14.26 25.88 -7.49
C THR A 181 -14.58 26.30 -6.07
N GLU A 182 -15.85 26.35 -5.67
CA GLU A 182 -16.26 26.67 -4.30
C GLU A 182 -15.79 25.61 -3.28
N VAL A 183 -15.86 24.32 -3.64
CA VAL A 183 -15.34 23.23 -2.79
C VAL A 183 -13.82 23.32 -2.71
N TRP A 184 -13.14 23.51 -3.84
CA TRP A 184 -11.69 23.68 -3.88
C TRP A 184 -11.20 24.86 -3.06
N GLN A 185 -11.95 25.97 -3.03
CA GLN A 185 -11.62 27.12 -2.18
C GLN A 185 -11.57 26.75 -0.69
N ARG A 186 -12.50 25.92 -0.22
CA ARG A 186 -12.50 25.43 1.18
C ARG A 186 -11.36 24.45 1.44
N LEU A 187 -11.14 23.51 0.51
CA LEU A 187 -10.06 22.54 0.61
C LEU A 187 -8.69 23.21 0.72
N LEU A 188 -8.38 24.14 -0.20
CA LEU A 188 -7.11 24.86 -0.19
C LEU A 188 -6.93 25.74 1.05
N ALA A 189 -8.02 26.34 1.56
CA ALA A 189 -7.98 27.09 2.82
C ALA A 189 -7.72 26.19 4.04
N GLY A 190 -8.06 24.91 3.95
CA GLY A 190 -7.88 23.89 4.99
C GLY A 190 -6.54 23.16 4.94
N VAL A 191 -5.74 23.33 3.90
CA VAL A 191 -4.40 22.71 3.84
C VAL A 191 -3.46 23.43 4.81
N ARG A 192 -2.78 22.65 5.65
CA ARG A 192 -1.84 23.16 6.66
C ARG A 192 -0.52 22.44 6.54
N THR A 193 0.57 23.17 6.72
CA THR A 193 1.91 22.64 6.95
C THR A 193 2.23 22.86 8.41
N GLU A 194 2.25 21.80 9.21
CA GLU A 194 2.77 21.89 10.57
C GLU A 194 4.29 21.89 10.51
N GLY A 195 4.92 22.99 10.92
CA GLY A 195 6.36 23.21 11.01
C GLY A 195 6.82 23.25 12.46
#